data_223705b44539df8b718d92e9f8bfa5ee
#
_entry.id   223705b44539df8b718d92e9f8bfa5ee
#
_cell.length_a   1.000
_cell.length_b   1.000
_cell.length_c   1.000
_cell.angle_alpha   90.00
_cell.angle_beta   90.00
_cell.angle_gamma   90.00
#
_symmetry.space_group_name_H-M   'P 1'
#
loop_
_entity.id
_entity.type
_entity.pdbx_description
1 polymer ?
#
loop_
_entity_poly.entity_id
_entity_poly.type
_entity_poly.pdbx_seq_one_letter_code
_entity_poly.pdbx_strand_id
1 'polypeptide(L)'
;MHSKFALTAIAAAMVFASSFVQSAEIYPVDKARFMTNARFDFKVELDTVVDRNDIKIEINGADYRKVLTGDEIFVGEEIDAKASAVLMRDVEIKKPGTYKVTVSGKGGNKTVVWNTYDTPKKRQAKNVILLLADGLSVGHRTAARIMSKGVVNGMYNAPLAMDDMPNMALLGTSSVDTIAADSANTASAYMTGHKSSVNALGVYVDRTKATQDDPRQETIAELIRRKTSMAVGIVSDAELEDATPASVDRKSVV
;
A
#
# COMPACT_ATOMS: atom_id res chain seq x y z
N MET A 1 2.51 -23.34 69.33
CA MET A 1 1.53 -22.45 68.64
C MET A 1 1.94 -22.30 67.19
N HIS A 2 1.39 -23.11 66.31
CA HIS A 2 1.69 -23.03 64.87
C HIS A 2 0.45 -22.52 64.16
N SER A 3 0.55 -21.27 63.68
CA SER A 3 -0.47 -20.65 62.86
C SER A 3 -0.30 -21.15 61.42
N LYS A 4 -1.29 -21.86 60.90
CA LYS A 4 -1.40 -22.26 59.51
C LYS A 4 -2.09 -21.14 58.76
N PHE A 5 -1.34 -20.43 57.90
CA PHE A 5 -1.94 -19.55 56.92
C PHE A 5 -2.42 -20.38 55.73
N ALA A 6 -3.69 -20.46 55.53
CA ALA A 6 -4.31 -21.01 54.33
C ALA A 6 -4.30 -19.92 53.25
N LEU A 7 -3.50 -20.11 52.20
CA LEU A 7 -3.53 -19.29 51.01
C LEU A 7 -4.66 -19.79 50.11
N THR A 8 -5.76 -19.06 50.07
CA THR A 8 -6.84 -19.32 49.12
C THR A 8 -6.48 -18.66 47.80
N ALA A 9 -6.01 -19.46 46.83
CA ALA A 9 -5.78 -18.99 45.49
C ALA A 9 -7.13 -18.87 44.76
N ILE A 10 -7.60 -17.66 44.55
CA ILE A 10 -8.71 -17.36 43.66
C ILE A 10 -8.13 -17.30 42.24
N ALA A 11 -8.25 -18.39 41.50
CA ALA A 11 -7.98 -18.42 40.07
C ALA A 11 -9.20 -17.77 39.36
N ALA A 12 -9.11 -16.47 39.10
CA ALA A 12 -10.01 -15.82 38.18
C ALA A 12 -9.68 -16.25 36.76
N ALA A 13 -10.38 -17.25 36.22
CA ALA A 13 -10.37 -17.59 34.81
C ALA A 13 -11.02 -16.44 34.04
N MET A 14 -10.20 -15.49 33.54
CA MET A 14 -10.65 -14.57 32.50
C MET A 14 -10.82 -15.38 31.22
N VAL A 15 -12.04 -15.79 30.94
CA VAL A 15 -12.45 -16.26 29.62
C VAL A 15 -12.45 -15.03 28.75
N PHE A 16 -11.35 -14.78 28.04
CA PHE A 16 -11.38 -13.91 26.85
C PHE A 16 -12.26 -14.63 25.83
N ALA A 17 -13.53 -14.32 25.83
CA ALA A 17 -14.36 -14.52 24.67
C ALA A 17 -13.76 -13.57 23.60
N SER A 18 -12.84 -14.08 22.79
CA SER A 18 -12.50 -13.47 21.51
C SER A 18 -13.76 -13.53 20.67
N SER A 19 -14.64 -12.55 20.83
CA SER A 19 -15.59 -12.23 19.77
C SER A 19 -14.72 -12.03 18.54
N PHE A 20 -14.81 -12.93 17.57
CA PHE A 20 -14.33 -12.66 16.22
C PHE A 20 -15.09 -11.41 15.78
N VAL A 21 -14.42 -10.27 15.91
CA VAL A 21 -14.93 -9.02 15.34
C VAL A 21 -14.89 -9.27 13.85
N GLN A 22 -16.04 -9.50 13.28
CA GLN A 22 -16.19 -9.53 11.83
C GLN A 22 -15.66 -8.21 11.28
N SER A 23 -14.55 -8.27 10.57
CA SER A 23 -13.81 -7.12 10.09
C SER A 23 -13.82 -7.15 8.58
N ALA A 24 -14.64 -6.31 7.96
CA ALA A 24 -14.53 -6.06 6.53
C ALA A 24 -13.13 -5.53 6.19
N GLU A 25 -12.68 -5.73 4.95
CA GLU A 25 -11.47 -5.08 4.43
C GLU A 25 -11.85 -4.02 3.40
N ILE A 26 -11.06 -2.95 3.34
CA ILE A 26 -11.26 -1.81 2.43
C ILE A 26 -9.96 -1.56 1.68
N TYR A 27 -10.03 -1.53 0.36
CA TYR A 27 -8.93 -1.16 -0.52
C TYR A 27 -9.26 0.13 -1.27
N PRO A 28 -8.34 1.08 -1.36
CA PRO A 28 -7.00 1.14 -0.74
C PRO A 28 -7.01 0.98 0.78
N VAL A 29 -5.95 0.36 1.32
CA VAL A 29 -5.80 0.11 2.76
C VAL A 29 -5.67 1.41 3.56
N ASP A 30 -5.74 1.31 4.90
CA ASP A 30 -5.59 2.46 5.78
C ASP A 30 -4.26 3.20 5.56
N LYS A 31 -4.31 4.53 5.65
CA LYS A 31 -3.19 5.46 5.44
C LYS A 31 -2.63 5.51 4.01
N ALA A 32 -3.35 5.01 3.02
CA ALA A 32 -2.98 5.17 1.63
C ALA A 32 -2.81 6.66 1.27
N ARG A 33 -1.79 6.97 0.47
CA ARG A 33 -1.43 8.33 0.06
C ARG A 33 -1.26 8.36 -1.45
N PHE A 34 -2.03 9.17 -2.14
CA PHE A 34 -1.98 9.27 -3.59
C PHE A 34 -2.31 10.66 -4.09
N MET A 35 -2.03 10.88 -5.36
CA MET A 35 -2.29 12.17 -6.00
C MET A 35 -3.76 12.27 -6.42
N THR A 36 -4.30 13.48 -6.42
CA THR A 36 -5.60 13.73 -7.03
C THR A 36 -5.59 13.27 -8.49
N ASN A 37 -6.71 12.71 -8.92
CA ASN A 37 -6.90 12.12 -10.24
C ASN A 37 -6.01 10.89 -10.56
N ALA A 38 -5.29 10.33 -9.59
CA ALA A 38 -4.74 8.99 -9.74
C ALA A 38 -5.88 7.97 -9.71
N ARG A 39 -5.82 6.97 -10.57
CA ARG A 39 -6.83 5.92 -10.67
C ARG A 39 -6.48 4.76 -9.76
N PHE A 40 -7.51 4.20 -9.15
CA PHE A 40 -7.37 3.01 -8.31
C PHE A 40 -8.66 2.19 -8.35
N ASP A 41 -8.57 0.92 -8.01
CA ASP A 41 -9.72 0.09 -7.78
C ASP A 41 -10.15 0.24 -6.31
N PHE A 42 -11.41 0.57 -6.10
CA PHE A 42 -12.03 0.55 -4.79
C PHE A 42 -12.67 -0.81 -4.57
N LYS A 43 -12.26 -1.54 -3.54
CA LYS A 43 -12.86 -2.82 -3.17
C LYS A 43 -13.19 -2.82 -1.69
N VAL A 44 -14.34 -3.39 -1.35
CA VAL A 44 -14.73 -3.72 0.01
C VAL A 44 -15.02 -5.19 0.05
N GLU A 45 -14.28 -5.93 0.86
CA GLU A 45 -14.50 -7.33 1.13
C GLU A 45 -15.19 -7.48 2.48
N LEU A 46 -16.20 -8.36 2.53
CA LEU A 46 -16.96 -8.63 3.74
C LEU A 46 -16.59 -10.02 4.28
N ASP A 47 -16.87 -10.27 5.55
CA ASP A 47 -16.50 -11.53 6.18
C ASP A 47 -17.52 -12.66 5.94
N THR A 48 -18.67 -12.35 5.38
CA THR A 48 -19.75 -13.32 5.11
C THR A 48 -20.49 -12.95 3.83
N VAL A 49 -21.27 -13.88 3.33
CA VAL A 49 -22.25 -13.61 2.27
C VAL A 49 -23.38 -12.77 2.85
N VAL A 50 -23.67 -11.64 2.22
CA VAL A 50 -24.74 -10.71 2.61
C VAL A 50 -25.47 -10.16 1.39
N ASP A 51 -26.65 -9.58 1.60
CA ASP A 51 -27.33 -8.81 0.57
C ASP A 51 -26.71 -7.42 0.43
N ARG A 52 -26.68 -6.88 -0.80
CA ARG A 52 -26.12 -5.53 -1.06
C ARG A 52 -26.78 -4.45 -0.19
N ASN A 53 -28.05 -4.58 0.12
CA ASN A 53 -28.80 -3.59 0.91
C ASN A 53 -28.47 -3.64 2.41
N ASP A 54 -27.81 -4.67 2.89
CA ASP A 54 -27.38 -4.84 4.27
C ASP A 54 -26.03 -4.12 4.55
N ILE A 55 -25.43 -3.51 3.51
CA ILE A 55 -24.13 -2.86 3.57
C ILE A 55 -24.27 -1.35 3.34
N LYS A 56 -23.71 -0.56 4.22
CA LYS A 56 -23.60 0.87 4.07
C LYS A 56 -22.12 1.25 3.90
N ILE A 57 -21.79 1.96 2.83
CA ILE A 57 -20.46 2.47 2.54
C ILE A 57 -20.52 3.98 2.44
N GLU A 58 -19.68 4.68 3.21
CA GLU A 58 -19.65 6.14 3.28
C GLU A 58 -18.22 6.66 3.14
N ILE A 59 -18.08 7.79 2.47
CA ILE A 59 -16.86 8.59 2.44
C ILE A 59 -17.18 9.96 3.02
N ASN A 60 -16.52 10.31 4.13
CA ASN A 60 -16.77 11.54 4.88
C ASN A 60 -18.28 11.74 5.25
N GLY A 61 -18.97 10.64 5.56
CA GLY A 61 -20.38 10.65 5.94
C GLY A 61 -21.37 10.75 4.76
N ALA A 62 -20.90 10.82 3.52
CA ALA A 62 -21.73 10.77 2.32
C ALA A 62 -21.65 9.38 1.67
N ASP A 63 -22.71 8.99 0.96
CA ASP A 63 -22.67 7.78 0.12
C ASP A 63 -21.43 7.82 -0.80
N TYR A 64 -20.62 6.77 -0.79
CA TYR A 64 -19.36 6.71 -1.50
C TYR A 64 -19.48 6.95 -3.02
N ARG A 65 -20.62 6.61 -3.64
CA ARG A 65 -20.94 6.85 -5.06
C ARG A 65 -21.07 8.34 -5.42
N LYS A 66 -21.20 9.22 -4.42
CA LYS A 66 -21.16 10.68 -4.62
C LYS A 66 -19.73 11.22 -4.69
N VAL A 67 -18.76 10.44 -4.22
CA VAL A 67 -17.33 10.82 -4.17
C VAL A 67 -16.54 10.09 -5.25
N LEU A 68 -16.77 8.80 -5.36
CA LEU A 68 -16.16 7.94 -6.38
C LEU A 68 -17.11 7.83 -7.56
N THR A 69 -16.59 8.03 -8.77
CA THR A 69 -17.37 7.95 -10.01
C THR A 69 -16.99 6.69 -10.77
N GLY A 70 -17.95 5.85 -11.08
CA GLY A 70 -17.77 4.58 -11.78
C GLY A 70 -18.94 3.65 -11.52
N ASP A 71 -18.92 2.50 -12.18
CA ASP A 71 -19.93 1.48 -12.00
C ASP A 71 -19.58 0.58 -10.80
N GLU A 72 -20.57 0.35 -9.95
CA GLU A 72 -20.46 -0.58 -8.85
C GLU A 72 -20.70 -2.01 -9.36
N ILE A 73 -19.83 -2.92 -8.97
CA ILE A 73 -19.97 -4.37 -9.14
C ILE A 73 -20.18 -4.96 -7.75
N PHE A 74 -21.34 -5.54 -7.52
CA PHE A 74 -21.61 -6.32 -6.31
C PHE A 74 -21.39 -7.80 -6.60
N VAL A 75 -20.47 -8.41 -5.88
CA VAL A 75 -20.18 -9.84 -5.93
C VAL A 75 -20.90 -10.46 -4.73
N GLY A 76 -21.98 -11.22 -5.01
CA GLY A 76 -22.79 -11.84 -3.97
C GLY A 76 -22.01 -12.89 -3.16
N GLU A 77 -21.20 -13.69 -3.84
CA GLU A 77 -20.26 -14.63 -3.23
C GLU A 77 -19.00 -14.69 -4.09
N GLU A 78 -17.85 -14.37 -3.50
CA GLU A 78 -16.56 -14.45 -4.19
C GLU A 78 -16.11 -15.90 -4.36
N ILE A 79 -15.42 -16.18 -5.45
CA ILE A 79 -14.80 -17.49 -5.70
C ILE A 79 -13.73 -17.72 -4.62
N ASP A 80 -13.76 -18.91 -4.03
CA ASP A 80 -12.83 -19.33 -2.96
C ASP A 80 -12.97 -18.58 -1.60
N ALA A 81 -13.87 -17.61 -1.50
CA ALA A 81 -14.18 -16.94 -0.24
C ALA A 81 -15.72 -16.93 -0.06
N LYS A 82 -16.23 -17.54 1.00
CA LYS A 82 -17.67 -17.50 1.32
C LYS A 82 -18.08 -16.14 1.88
N ALA A 83 -17.86 -15.10 1.09
CA ALA A 83 -18.05 -13.71 1.47
C ALA A 83 -18.46 -12.88 0.25
N SER A 84 -19.18 -11.79 0.50
CA SER A 84 -19.54 -10.82 -0.54
C SER A 84 -18.49 -9.71 -0.67
N ALA A 85 -18.44 -9.08 -1.84
CA ALA A 85 -17.61 -7.91 -2.08
C ALA A 85 -18.34 -6.82 -2.88
N VAL A 86 -17.89 -5.59 -2.72
CA VAL A 86 -18.26 -4.44 -3.54
C VAL A 86 -17.01 -3.93 -4.23
N LEU A 87 -17.04 -3.79 -5.54
CA LEU A 87 -15.91 -3.37 -6.36
C LEU A 87 -16.30 -2.21 -7.28
N MET A 88 -15.43 -1.20 -7.40
CA MET A 88 -15.47 -0.20 -8.45
C MET A 88 -14.08 -0.09 -9.08
N ARG A 89 -14.00 -0.20 -10.40
CA ARG A 89 -12.74 -0.14 -11.13
C ARG A 89 -12.40 1.29 -11.55
N ASP A 90 -11.09 1.58 -11.60
CA ASP A 90 -10.53 2.82 -12.17
C ASP A 90 -11.17 4.12 -11.62
N VAL A 91 -11.57 4.14 -10.36
CA VAL A 91 -12.11 5.34 -9.71
C VAL A 91 -11.01 6.36 -9.39
N GLU A 92 -11.39 7.63 -9.24
CA GLU A 92 -10.46 8.70 -8.90
C GLU A 92 -11.05 9.66 -7.87
N ILE A 93 -10.19 10.28 -7.06
CA ILE A 93 -10.55 11.40 -6.18
C ILE A 93 -10.00 12.70 -6.77
N LYS A 94 -10.89 13.68 -6.99
CA LYS A 94 -10.55 14.92 -7.72
C LYS A 94 -10.02 16.04 -6.86
N LYS A 95 -10.25 16.00 -5.54
CA LYS A 95 -9.87 17.09 -4.63
C LYS A 95 -8.85 16.61 -3.62
N PRO A 96 -7.84 17.42 -3.28
CA PRO A 96 -6.93 17.08 -2.19
C PRO A 96 -7.65 17.11 -0.85
N GLY A 97 -7.20 16.28 0.09
CA GLY A 97 -7.78 16.24 1.43
C GLY A 97 -7.66 14.88 2.09
N THR A 98 -8.29 14.78 3.25
CA THR A 98 -8.41 13.53 4.01
C THR A 98 -9.79 12.93 3.80
N TYR A 99 -9.84 11.66 3.48
CA TYR A 99 -11.05 10.91 3.19
C TYR A 99 -11.19 9.75 4.17
N LYS A 100 -12.18 9.86 5.06
CA LYS A 100 -12.55 8.79 5.97
C LYS A 100 -13.57 7.88 5.26
N VAL A 101 -13.18 6.66 4.99
CA VAL A 101 -14.03 5.64 4.36
C VAL A 101 -14.50 4.68 5.42
N THR A 102 -15.80 4.48 5.52
CA THR A 102 -16.43 3.62 6.53
C THR A 102 -17.35 2.63 5.86
N VAL A 103 -17.21 1.39 6.22
CA VAL A 103 -18.15 0.29 5.92
C VAL A 103 -18.84 -0.09 7.19
N SER A 104 -20.14 -0.29 7.14
CA SER A 104 -20.97 -0.75 8.26
C SER A 104 -22.13 -1.60 7.79
N GLY A 105 -22.54 -2.55 8.64
CA GLY A 105 -23.67 -3.43 8.37
C GLY A 105 -23.36 -4.90 8.63
N LYS A 106 -24.16 -5.78 8.07
CA LYS A 106 -23.89 -7.21 8.10
C LYS A 106 -22.62 -7.51 7.31
N GLY A 107 -21.81 -8.44 7.78
CA GLY A 107 -20.53 -8.78 7.13
C GLY A 107 -19.33 -7.92 7.56
N GLY A 108 -19.49 -7.09 8.59
CA GLY A 108 -18.38 -6.41 9.26
C GLY A 108 -18.43 -4.89 9.24
N ASN A 109 -17.56 -4.31 10.08
CA ASN A 109 -17.38 -2.86 10.15
C ASN A 109 -15.89 -2.53 10.00
N LYS A 110 -15.57 -1.55 9.19
CA LYS A 110 -14.19 -1.08 8.98
C LYS A 110 -14.18 0.41 8.73
N THR A 111 -13.12 1.05 9.16
CA THR A 111 -12.82 2.45 8.80
C THR A 111 -11.37 2.54 8.37
N VAL A 112 -11.13 3.22 7.25
CA VAL A 112 -9.80 3.58 6.76
C VAL A 112 -9.73 5.06 6.46
N VAL A 113 -8.53 5.63 6.45
CA VAL A 113 -8.30 7.04 6.14
C VAL A 113 -7.31 7.14 4.99
N TRP A 114 -7.70 7.82 3.92
CA TRP A 114 -6.84 8.14 2.78
C TRP A 114 -6.46 9.61 2.78
N ASN A 115 -5.28 9.91 2.28
CA ASN A 115 -4.83 11.28 2.07
C ASN A 115 -4.50 11.50 0.61
N THR A 116 -5.14 12.49 -0.01
CA THR A 116 -4.87 12.86 -1.40
C THR A 116 -4.17 14.22 -1.45
N TYR A 117 -3.25 14.33 -2.38
CA TYR A 117 -2.40 15.51 -2.56
C TYR A 117 -2.54 16.05 -3.98
N ASP A 118 -2.59 17.35 -4.10
CA ASP A 118 -2.59 18.00 -5.42
C ASP A 118 -1.15 18.23 -5.91
N THR A 119 -0.99 18.32 -7.21
CA THR A 119 0.29 18.70 -7.80
C THR A 119 0.49 20.22 -7.70
N PRO A 120 1.75 20.70 -7.56
CA PRO A 120 2.03 22.10 -7.65
C PRO A 120 1.52 22.70 -8.98
N LYS A 121 0.85 23.84 -8.93
CA LYS A 121 0.36 24.53 -10.14
C LYS A 121 1.50 24.94 -11.09
N LYS A 122 2.67 25.25 -10.56
CA LYS A 122 3.85 25.59 -11.33
C LYS A 122 4.81 24.39 -11.36
N ARG A 123 5.17 23.97 -12.56
CA ARG A 123 6.15 22.91 -12.77
C ARG A 123 7.48 23.25 -12.10
N GLN A 124 7.99 22.35 -11.26
CA GLN A 124 9.21 22.52 -10.50
C GLN A 124 10.43 21.94 -11.23
N ALA A 125 10.26 20.87 -11.97
CA ALA A 125 11.32 20.19 -12.70
C ALA A 125 10.93 19.92 -14.15
N LYS A 126 11.88 20.03 -15.08
CA LYS A 126 11.69 19.70 -16.49
C LYS A 126 11.73 18.18 -16.70
N ASN A 127 12.70 17.52 -16.08
CA ASN A 127 12.90 16.07 -16.11
C ASN A 127 13.09 15.57 -14.68
N VAL A 128 12.73 14.31 -14.45
CA VAL A 128 12.97 13.59 -13.19
C VAL A 128 13.72 12.32 -13.54
N ILE A 129 14.81 12.06 -12.86
CA ILE A 129 15.58 10.81 -12.96
C ILE A 129 15.53 10.16 -11.59
N LEU A 130 14.95 8.96 -11.53
CA LEU A 130 14.95 8.11 -10.35
C LEU A 130 16.07 7.08 -10.52
N LEU A 131 17.10 7.14 -9.68
CA LEU A 131 18.14 6.13 -9.57
C LEU A 131 17.75 5.20 -8.41
N LEU A 132 17.37 4.00 -8.72
CA LEU A 132 16.99 3.00 -7.75
C LEU A 132 18.08 1.95 -7.62
N ALA A 133 18.56 1.73 -6.42
CA ALA A 133 19.49 0.66 -6.11
C ALA A 133 18.75 -0.40 -5.27
N ASP A 134 18.35 -1.46 -5.93
CA ASP A 134 17.60 -2.56 -5.30
C ASP A 134 18.46 -3.27 -4.25
N GLY A 135 17.87 -3.53 -3.08
CA GLY A 135 18.55 -4.16 -1.95
C GLY A 135 19.67 -3.34 -1.32
N LEU A 136 19.89 -2.08 -1.70
CA LEU A 136 20.96 -1.25 -1.16
C LEU A 136 20.70 -0.85 0.30
N SER A 137 21.35 -1.51 1.22
CA SER A 137 21.34 -1.15 2.65
C SER A 137 22.44 -0.10 2.99
N VAL A 138 22.34 0.46 4.20
CA VAL A 138 23.40 1.31 4.76
C VAL A 138 24.74 0.58 4.81
N GLY A 139 24.73 -0.74 5.06
CA GLY A 139 25.93 -1.59 5.04
C GLY A 139 26.57 -1.64 3.67
N HIS A 140 25.80 -1.86 2.60
CA HIS A 140 26.30 -1.85 1.22
C HIS A 140 26.88 -0.48 0.83
N ARG A 141 26.23 0.62 1.20
CA ARG A 141 26.74 1.97 0.99
C ARG A 141 28.05 2.21 1.70
N THR A 142 28.20 1.72 2.93
CA THR A 142 29.45 1.79 3.69
C THR A 142 30.57 0.97 3.03
N ALA A 143 30.27 -0.27 2.64
CA ALA A 143 31.21 -1.11 1.92
C ALA A 143 31.67 -0.47 0.60
N ALA A 144 30.73 0.06 -0.19
CA ALA A 144 31.05 0.78 -1.43
C ALA A 144 31.99 1.98 -1.21
N ARG A 145 31.79 2.74 -0.15
CA ARG A 145 32.68 3.85 0.23
C ARG A 145 34.09 3.36 0.53
N ILE A 146 34.21 2.33 1.36
CA ILE A 146 35.50 1.75 1.74
C ILE A 146 36.22 1.18 0.52
N MET A 147 35.52 0.41 -0.30
CA MET A 147 36.11 -0.23 -1.48
C MET A 147 36.53 0.76 -2.57
N SER A 148 35.73 1.79 -2.82
CA SER A 148 36.00 2.75 -3.92
C SER A 148 36.88 3.91 -3.53
N LYS A 149 36.92 4.31 -2.26
CA LYS A 149 37.64 5.48 -1.79
C LYS A 149 38.81 5.14 -0.87
N GLY A 150 38.87 3.92 -0.35
CA GLY A 150 39.84 3.47 0.63
C GLY A 150 39.55 3.97 2.05
N VAL A 151 40.38 3.52 2.98
CA VAL A 151 40.31 3.86 4.41
C VAL A 151 41.65 4.41 4.86
N VAL A 152 41.63 5.55 5.55
CA VAL A 152 42.79 6.14 6.19
C VAL A 152 42.45 6.45 7.65
N ASN A 153 43.24 5.99 8.57
CA ASN A 153 43.07 6.21 10.01
C ASN A 153 41.64 5.82 10.51
N GLY A 154 41.08 4.72 10.00
CA GLY A 154 39.75 4.22 10.38
C GLY A 154 38.57 4.98 9.76
N MET A 155 38.81 5.93 8.88
CA MET A 155 37.80 6.69 8.16
C MET A 155 37.88 6.43 6.65
N TYR A 156 36.75 6.48 5.96
CA TYR A 156 36.75 6.45 4.49
C TYR A 156 37.43 7.74 3.95
N ASN A 157 38.20 7.59 2.89
CA ASN A 157 39.07 8.64 2.37
C ASN A 157 38.30 9.77 1.62
N ALA A 158 37.11 9.46 1.06
CA ALA A 158 36.26 10.43 0.38
C ALA A 158 34.81 9.97 0.35
N PRO A 159 33.80 10.85 0.19
CA PRO A 159 32.41 10.51 0.04
C PRO A 159 32.12 9.86 -1.31
N LEU A 160 30.98 9.16 -1.40
CA LEU A 160 30.35 8.78 -2.68
C LEU A 160 29.55 9.95 -3.22
N ALA A 161 29.31 10.00 -4.54
CA ALA A 161 28.48 11.03 -5.16
C ALA A 161 27.07 11.14 -4.54
N MET A 162 26.50 10.02 -4.07
CA MET A 162 25.20 10.02 -3.37
C MET A 162 25.26 10.66 -1.97
N ASP A 163 26.45 10.75 -1.36
CA ASP A 163 26.63 11.39 -0.06
C ASP A 163 26.62 12.93 -0.15
N ASP A 164 26.91 13.46 -1.35
CA ASP A 164 26.95 14.90 -1.61
C ASP A 164 25.59 15.47 -2.06
N MET A 165 24.54 14.65 -2.08
CA MET A 165 23.19 15.13 -2.42
C MET A 165 22.67 16.07 -1.32
N PRO A 166 21.97 17.17 -1.69
CA PRO A 166 21.58 18.22 -0.74
C PRO A 166 20.50 17.79 0.25
N ASN A 167 19.78 16.72 -0.03
CA ASN A 167 18.71 16.23 0.82
C ASN A 167 18.86 14.72 1.05
N MET A 168 18.54 14.28 2.26
CA MET A 168 18.54 12.87 2.64
C MET A 168 17.31 12.57 3.50
N ALA A 169 16.76 11.37 3.35
CA ALA A 169 15.71 10.84 4.21
C ALA A 169 15.91 9.34 4.46
N LEU A 170 15.32 8.84 5.53
CA LEU A 170 15.21 7.42 5.79
C LEU A 170 13.88 6.90 5.23
N LEU A 171 13.92 5.75 4.59
CA LEU A 171 12.78 5.09 4.01
C LEU A 171 12.48 3.79 4.77
N GLY A 172 11.25 3.65 5.25
CA GLY A 172 10.76 2.38 5.80
C GLY A 172 10.25 1.48 4.66
N THR A 173 10.62 0.22 4.69
CA THR A 173 10.39 -0.72 3.57
C THR A 173 9.36 -1.82 3.85
N SER A 174 8.77 -1.89 5.07
CA SER A 174 7.75 -2.91 5.38
C SER A 174 6.55 -2.83 4.43
N SER A 175 5.99 -4.01 4.09
CA SER A 175 4.74 -4.13 3.33
C SER A 175 3.50 -3.99 4.25
N VAL A 176 2.30 -4.29 3.73
CA VAL A 176 1.07 -4.32 4.53
C VAL A 176 0.95 -5.60 5.37
N ASP A 177 1.58 -6.67 4.97
CA ASP A 177 1.49 -8.03 5.54
C ASP A 177 2.79 -8.55 6.15
N THR A 178 3.93 -7.88 5.94
CA THR A 178 5.22 -8.30 6.49
C THR A 178 6.16 -7.13 6.81
N ILE A 179 7.05 -7.35 7.78
CA ILE A 179 8.16 -6.43 8.08
C ILE A 179 9.28 -6.57 7.06
N ALA A 180 9.53 -7.80 6.59
CA ALA A 180 10.53 -8.10 5.56
C ALA A 180 9.89 -7.96 4.18
N ALA A 181 10.23 -6.89 3.49
CA ALA A 181 9.72 -6.58 2.15
C ALA A 181 10.51 -7.31 1.06
N ASP A 182 9.93 -7.40 -0.13
CA ASP A 182 10.58 -7.75 -1.38
C ASP A 182 10.64 -6.56 -2.35
N SER A 183 11.21 -6.75 -3.53
CA SER A 183 11.30 -5.70 -4.54
C SER A 183 9.95 -5.34 -5.16
N ALA A 184 9.01 -6.28 -5.30
CA ALA A 184 7.71 -6.03 -5.90
C ALA A 184 6.86 -5.06 -5.07
N ASN A 185 6.67 -5.36 -3.77
CA ASN A 185 5.85 -4.50 -2.91
C ASN A 185 6.51 -3.15 -2.60
N THR A 186 7.84 -3.08 -2.50
CA THR A 186 8.54 -1.81 -2.33
C THR A 186 8.49 -0.97 -3.60
N ALA A 187 8.62 -1.58 -4.79
CA ALA A 187 8.45 -0.91 -6.05
C ALA A 187 7.02 -0.38 -6.23
N SER A 188 6.00 -1.16 -5.86
CA SER A 188 4.62 -0.70 -5.80
C SER A 188 4.49 0.56 -4.94
N ALA A 189 5.12 0.58 -3.76
CA ALA A 189 4.98 1.70 -2.83
C ALA A 189 5.54 3.03 -3.39
N TYR A 190 6.70 3.05 -4.02
CA TYR A 190 7.23 4.30 -4.57
C TYR A 190 6.63 4.69 -5.92
N MET A 191 6.10 3.74 -6.69
CA MET A 191 5.44 4.03 -7.96
C MET A 191 3.97 4.44 -7.81
N THR A 192 3.27 3.99 -6.77
CA THR A 192 1.83 4.26 -6.60
C THR A 192 1.52 5.18 -5.41
N GLY A 193 2.42 5.27 -4.43
CA GLY A 193 2.13 5.89 -3.13
C GLY A 193 1.34 4.99 -2.17
N HIS A 194 1.17 3.72 -2.51
CA HIS A 194 0.46 2.72 -1.73
C HIS A 194 1.38 1.58 -1.32
N LYS A 195 1.33 1.15 -0.08
CA LYS A 195 1.97 -0.10 0.32
C LYS A 195 1.20 -1.27 -0.24
N SER A 196 1.92 -2.27 -0.75
CA SER A 196 1.37 -3.52 -1.26
C SER A 196 1.78 -4.70 -0.37
N SER A 197 1.35 -5.89 -0.72
CA SER A 197 1.70 -7.16 -0.07
C SER A 197 2.96 -7.78 -0.69
N VAL A 198 3.56 -8.75 -0.03
CA VAL A 198 4.68 -9.53 -0.56
C VAL A 198 4.34 -10.10 -1.95
N ASN A 199 5.28 -10.02 -2.88
CA ASN A 199 5.15 -10.47 -4.28
C ASN A 199 4.04 -9.80 -5.09
N ALA A 200 3.44 -8.70 -4.61
CA ALA A 200 2.39 -7.99 -5.34
C ALA A 200 2.93 -6.70 -5.97
N LEU A 201 2.67 -6.52 -7.25
CA LEU A 201 3.14 -5.40 -8.05
C LEU A 201 1.97 -4.56 -8.58
N GLY A 202 1.81 -3.33 -8.04
CA GLY A 202 0.76 -2.40 -8.46
C GLY A 202 -0.66 -2.80 -8.05
N VAL A 203 -0.82 -3.78 -7.16
CA VAL A 203 -2.10 -4.28 -6.66
C VAL A 203 -2.06 -4.48 -5.14
N TYR A 204 -3.22 -4.55 -4.51
CA TYR A 204 -3.38 -5.16 -3.19
C TYR A 204 -3.77 -6.62 -3.36
N VAL A 205 -3.10 -7.51 -2.66
CA VAL A 205 -3.57 -8.90 -2.57
C VAL A 205 -4.80 -8.92 -1.69
N ASP A 206 -5.92 -9.36 -2.25
CA ASP A 206 -7.16 -9.53 -1.54
C ASP A 206 -7.28 -10.94 -0.92
N ARG A 207 -8.44 -11.34 -0.42
CA ARG A 207 -8.59 -12.64 0.23
C ARG A 207 -8.84 -13.80 -0.73
N THR A 208 -9.13 -13.52 -2.00
CA THR A 208 -9.34 -14.56 -3.01
C THR A 208 -8.02 -15.06 -3.56
N LYS A 209 -8.05 -16.22 -4.24
CA LYS A 209 -6.87 -16.72 -4.97
C LYS A 209 -6.80 -16.20 -6.40
N ALA A 210 -7.84 -15.52 -6.84
CA ALA A 210 -7.97 -15.01 -8.19
C ALA A 210 -7.23 -13.69 -8.31
N THR A 211 -5.99 -13.70 -8.77
CA THR A 211 -5.14 -12.50 -8.88
C THR A 211 -5.67 -11.44 -9.86
N GLN A 212 -6.68 -11.76 -10.67
CA GLN A 212 -7.25 -10.82 -11.65
C GLN A 212 -8.27 -9.86 -11.05
N ASP A 213 -8.82 -10.15 -9.89
CA ASP A 213 -9.75 -9.28 -9.17
C ASP A 213 -9.07 -8.46 -8.07
N ASP A 214 -7.79 -8.69 -7.83
CA ASP A 214 -6.95 -7.87 -6.96
C ASP A 214 -7.10 -6.37 -7.26
N PRO A 215 -7.33 -5.52 -6.26
CA PRO A 215 -7.49 -4.08 -6.45
C PRO A 215 -6.22 -3.41 -6.97
N ARG A 216 -6.30 -2.80 -8.14
CA ARG A 216 -5.18 -2.17 -8.85
C ARG A 216 -5.01 -0.71 -8.47
N GLN A 217 -3.77 -0.22 -8.62
CA GLN A 217 -3.39 1.17 -8.36
C GLN A 217 -2.62 1.72 -9.55
N GLU A 218 -2.99 2.93 -10.01
CA GLU A 218 -2.28 3.60 -11.09
C GLU A 218 -0.88 4.02 -10.63
N THR A 219 0.11 3.68 -11.42
CA THR A 219 1.50 4.11 -11.17
C THR A 219 1.71 5.57 -11.54
N ILE A 220 2.72 6.22 -10.98
CA ILE A 220 3.08 7.59 -11.37
C ILE A 220 3.47 7.67 -12.86
N ALA A 221 4.03 6.61 -13.43
CA ALA A 221 4.38 6.54 -14.83
C ALA A 221 3.14 6.53 -15.73
N GLU A 222 2.12 5.73 -15.38
CA GLU A 222 0.83 5.72 -16.08
C GLU A 222 0.12 7.06 -15.96
N LEU A 223 0.09 7.66 -14.74
CA LEU A 223 -0.50 8.97 -14.50
C LEU A 223 0.18 10.05 -15.35
N ILE A 224 1.51 10.07 -15.42
CA ILE A 224 2.29 10.98 -16.27
C ILE A 224 1.93 10.81 -17.73
N ARG A 225 1.90 9.57 -18.24
CA ARG A 225 1.51 9.25 -19.62
C ARG A 225 0.09 9.70 -19.95
N ARG A 226 -0.84 9.52 -19.01
CA ARG A 226 -2.25 9.86 -19.18
C ARG A 226 -2.53 11.37 -19.12
N LYS A 227 -1.81 12.10 -18.26
CA LYS A 227 -2.08 13.52 -17.95
C LYS A 227 -1.11 14.50 -18.64
N THR A 228 -0.01 14.03 -19.20
CA THR A 228 1.02 14.89 -19.78
C THR A 228 1.55 14.33 -21.10
N SER A 229 2.38 15.12 -21.80
CA SER A 229 3.13 14.68 -22.97
C SER A 229 4.55 14.16 -22.63
N MET A 230 4.86 13.98 -21.34
CA MET A 230 6.18 13.51 -20.94
C MET A 230 6.37 12.04 -21.31
N ALA A 231 7.57 11.72 -21.78
CA ALA A 231 8.00 10.34 -21.99
C ALA A 231 8.40 9.71 -20.64
N VAL A 232 8.21 8.40 -20.55
CA VAL A 232 8.73 7.55 -19.47
C VAL A 232 9.70 6.58 -20.09
N GLY A 233 10.90 6.45 -19.54
CA GLY A 233 11.93 5.52 -19.98
C GLY A 233 12.44 4.70 -18.79
N ILE A 234 12.85 3.47 -19.06
CA ILE A 234 13.40 2.53 -18.09
C ILE A 234 14.78 2.11 -18.58
N VAL A 235 15.75 2.08 -17.69
CA VAL A 235 17.07 1.50 -17.89
C VAL A 235 17.38 0.64 -16.68
N SER A 236 17.73 -0.62 -16.90
CA SER A 236 18.03 -1.59 -15.86
C SER A 236 19.24 -2.44 -16.25
N ASP A 237 19.98 -2.93 -15.29
CA ASP A 237 21.00 -3.97 -15.44
C ASP A 237 20.42 -5.38 -15.18
N ALA A 238 19.13 -5.45 -14.79
CA ALA A 238 18.33 -6.67 -14.72
C ALA A 238 17.36 -6.77 -15.90
N GLU A 239 16.63 -7.88 -16.00
CA GLU A 239 15.54 -8.04 -16.97
C GLU A 239 14.46 -6.99 -16.74
N LEU A 240 13.89 -6.43 -17.82
CA LEU A 240 12.87 -5.38 -17.73
C LEU A 240 11.54 -5.89 -17.19
N GLU A 241 11.31 -7.18 -17.26
CA GLU A 241 10.17 -7.90 -16.71
C GLU A 241 10.30 -8.16 -15.21
N ASP A 242 11.49 -8.01 -14.63
CA ASP A 242 11.68 -8.16 -13.18
C ASP A 242 10.92 -7.07 -12.40
N ALA A 243 10.52 -7.38 -11.19
CA ALA A 243 9.57 -6.60 -10.40
C ALA A 243 9.89 -5.10 -10.32
N THR A 244 11.15 -4.74 -10.07
CA THR A 244 11.55 -3.34 -9.91
C THR A 244 11.41 -2.52 -11.19
N PRO A 245 11.96 -2.91 -12.36
CA PRO A 245 11.74 -2.17 -13.60
C PRO A 245 10.31 -2.28 -14.12
N ALA A 246 9.63 -3.42 -13.95
CA ALA A 246 8.25 -3.62 -14.37
C ALA A 246 7.24 -2.78 -13.58
N SER A 247 7.63 -2.25 -12.41
CA SER A 247 6.74 -1.47 -11.52
C SER A 247 6.18 -0.18 -12.12
N VAL A 248 6.65 0.26 -13.27
CA VAL A 248 6.10 1.40 -14.01
C VAL A 248 4.73 1.08 -14.62
N ASP A 249 4.39 -0.21 -14.77
CA ASP A 249 3.10 -0.69 -15.28
C ASP A 249 2.37 -1.51 -14.20
N ARG A 250 1.11 -1.17 -13.92
CA ARG A 250 0.27 -1.86 -12.93
C ARG A 250 -0.31 -3.21 -13.40
N LYS A 251 0.04 -3.68 -14.57
CA LYS A 251 -0.56 -4.90 -15.15
C LYS A 251 0.13 -6.19 -14.74
N SER A 252 1.28 -6.09 -14.10
CA SER A 252 2.08 -7.26 -13.77
C SER A 252 1.69 -7.81 -12.40
N VAL A 253 1.21 -9.04 -12.38
CA VAL A 253 1.21 -9.90 -11.20
C VAL A 253 2.41 -10.83 -11.39
N VAL A 254 3.34 -10.79 -10.45
CA VAL A 254 4.52 -11.66 -10.46
C VAL A 254 4.16 -13.02 -9.85
#